data_ed12ea3f0888d802a80d249c34f4cd6a
#
_entry.id   ed12ea3f0888d802a80d249c34f4cd6a
#
_cell.length_a   1.000
_cell.length_b   1.000
_cell.length_c   1.000
_cell.angle_alpha   90.00
_cell.angle_beta   90.00
_cell.angle_gamma   90.00
#
_symmetry.space_group_name_H-M   'P 1'
#
loop_
_entity.id
_entity.type
_entity.pdbx_description
1 polymer ?
#
loop_
_entity_poly.entity_id
_entity_poly.type
_entity_poly.pdbx_seq_one_letter_code
_entity_poly.pdbx_strand_id
1 'polypeptide(L)'
;MNNLLLDVLRSVDTPTVCNAIEAAQGKRGFNNFTKGTMIASAPNQKALVGYALTAKIAAASAPQEPADEIKKLRMAYYKYMSEGLRPSVAVIEDCDFPDCVGAFWGEINTTVHKGFGISGVVTNGVVRDLGDLPTGFPVIAGSIGPSHAFVHVKEFNTPV
;
A
#
# COMPACT_ATOMS: atom_id res chain seq x y z
N MET A 1 -15.56 11.05 1.25
CA MET A 1 -16.36 10.05 0.47
C MET A 1 -17.66 9.86 1.23
N ASN A 2 -18.79 9.74 0.53
CA ASN A 2 -20.07 9.45 1.19
C ASN A 2 -20.03 8.03 1.78
N ASN A 3 -20.55 7.81 2.99
CA ASN A 3 -20.60 6.48 3.61
C ASN A 3 -21.27 5.44 2.72
N LEU A 4 -22.32 5.84 1.98
CA LEU A 4 -23.00 4.97 1.01
C LEU A 4 -22.04 4.44 -0.08
N LEU A 5 -21.16 5.28 -0.63
CA LEU A 5 -20.18 4.85 -1.64
C LEU A 5 -19.17 3.85 -1.06
N LEU A 6 -18.68 4.08 0.16
CA LEU A 6 -17.79 3.15 0.84
C LEU A 6 -18.43 1.78 1.06
N ASP A 7 -19.70 1.76 1.45
CA ASP A 7 -20.45 0.52 1.69
C ASP A 7 -20.71 -0.24 0.37
N VAL A 8 -21.05 0.45 -0.71
CA VAL A 8 -21.19 -0.14 -2.04
C VAL A 8 -19.85 -0.75 -2.50
N LEU A 9 -18.74 0.00 -2.41
CA LEU A 9 -17.42 -0.48 -2.82
C LEU A 9 -16.98 -1.72 -2.01
N ARG A 10 -17.32 -1.81 -0.73
CA ARG A 10 -17.03 -2.98 0.10
C ARG A 10 -17.91 -4.20 -0.20
N SER A 11 -19.05 -4.01 -0.84
CA SER A 11 -19.99 -5.08 -1.16
C SER A 11 -19.72 -5.77 -2.49
N VAL A 12 -18.83 -5.21 -3.32
CA VAL A 12 -18.51 -5.70 -4.68
C VAL A 12 -17.01 -6.01 -4.79
N ASP A 13 -16.63 -6.77 -5.82
CA ASP A 13 -15.24 -7.03 -6.16
C ASP A 13 -14.65 -5.94 -7.09
N THR A 14 -13.33 -5.92 -7.22
CA THR A 14 -12.61 -4.96 -8.07
C THR A 14 -13.00 -5.06 -9.54
N PRO A 15 -13.15 -6.25 -10.16
CA PRO A 15 -13.66 -6.36 -11.53
C PRO A 15 -15.02 -5.70 -11.73
N THR A 16 -15.95 -5.83 -10.79
CA THR A 16 -17.25 -5.16 -10.83
C THR A 16 -17.11 -3.64 -10.83
N VAL A 17 -16.20 -3.09 -10.02
CA VAL A 17 -15.91 -1.64 -10.03
C VAL A 17 -15.32 -1.21 -11.38
N CYS A 18 -14.41 -1.98 -11.96
CA CYS A 18 -13.86 -1.71 -13.29
C CYS A 18 -14.95 -1.65 -14.36
N ASN A 19 -15.84 -2.64 -14.37
CA ASN A 19 -16.98 -2.67 -15.32
C ASN A 19 -17.94 -1.49 -15.11
N ALA A 20 -18.18 -1.09 -13.87
CA ALA A 20 -19.03 0.07 -13.56
C ALA A 20 -18.42 1.39 -14.07
N ILE A 21 -17.09 1.54 -13.98
CA ILE A 21 -16.37 2.70 -14.54
C ILE A 21 -16.53 2.74 -16.07
N GLU A 22 -16.35 1.61 -16.75
CA GLU A 22 -16.54 1.52 -18.21
C GLU A 22 -17.96 1.87 -18.61
N ALA A 23 -18.95 1.34 -17.90
CA ALA A 23 -20.37 1.64 -18.14
C ALA A 23 -20.66 3.14 -17.96
N ALA A 24 -20.15 3.75 -16.90
CA ALA A 24 -20.32 5.18 -16.64
C ALA A 24 -19.66 6.07 -17.69
N GLN A 25 -18.55 5.64 -18.27
CA GLN A 25 -17.83 6.34 -19.33
C GLN A 25 -18.42 6.10 -20.73
N GLY A 26 -19.33 5.15 -20.87
CA GLY A 26 -19.92 4.77 -22.16
C GLY A 26 -18.94 4.15 -23.16
N LYS A 27 -17.82 3.62 -22.69
CA LYS A 27 -16.78 2.98 -23.51
C LYS A 27 -16.07 1.87 -22.77
N ARG A 28 -15.58 0.88 -23.50
CA ARG A 28 -14.71 -0.17 -22.98
C ARG A 28 -13.27 0.29 -22.90
N GLY A 29 -12.59 -0.18 -21.87
CA GLY A 29 -11.15 0.00 -21.65
C GLY A 29 -10.83 1.33 -20.98
N PHE A 30 -10.27 1.23 -19.79
CA PHE A 30 -9.58 2.31 -19.10
C PHE A 30 -8.26 1.76 -18.54
N ASN A 31 -7.33 2.64 -18.16
CA ASN A 31 -5.99 2.24 -17.76
C ASN A 31 -5.63 2.60 -16.31
N ASN A 32 -6.63 3.02 -15.52
CA ASN A 32 -6.42 3.49 -14.15
C ASN A 32 -6.56 2.33 -13.14
N PHE A 33 -5.77 1.28 -13.34
CA PHE A 33 -5.64 0.13 -12.45
C PHE A 33 -4.16 -0.31 -12.39
N THR A 34 -3.81 -1.13 -11.41
CA THR A 34 -2.46 -1.67 -11.27
C THR A 34 -2.09 -2.52 -12.50
N LYS A 35 -0.92 -2.21 -13.09
CA LYS A 35 -0.41 -2.93 -14.27
C LYS A 35 0.63 -3.94 -13.80
N GLY A 36 0.34 -5.18 -13.89
CA GLY A 36 1.24 -6.24 -13.47
C GLY A 36 0.58 -7.21 -12.51
N THR A 37 1.28 -8.28 -12.24
CA THR A 37 0.83 -9.31 -11.31
C THR A 37 0.96 -8.82 -9.89
N MET A 38 -0.09 -8.96 -9.09
CA MET A 38 -0.10 -8.62 -7.68
C MET A 38 -0.33 -9.87 -6.84
N ILE A 39 0.31 -9.92 -5.70
CA ILE A 39 0.18 -10.99 -4.71
C ILE A 39 -0.62 -10.44 -3.54
N ALA A 40 -1.66 -11.16 -3.11
CA ALA A 40 -2.44 -10.80 -1.93
C ALA A 40 -2.06 -11.72 -0.76
N SER A 41 -1.69 -11.16 0.39
CA SER A 41 -1.40 -11.93 1.61
C SER A 41 -2.64 -12.61 2.20
N ALA A 42 -3.83 -12.12 1.86
CA ALA A 42 -5.11 -12.64 2.32
C ALA A 42 -6.11 -12.70 1.16
N PRO A 43 -5.97 -13.66 0.21
CA PRO A 43 -6.72 -13.68 -1.04
C PRO A 43 -8.23 -13.91 -0.86
N ASN A 44 -8.65 -14.44 0.28
CA ASN A 44 -10.07 -14.73 0.61
C ASN A 44 -10.76 -13.59 1.36
N GLN A 45 -10.09 -12.46 1.58
CA GLN A 45 -10.70 -11.30 2.23
C GLN A 45 -11.52 -10.47 1.23
N LYS A 46 -12.48 -9.72 1.78
CA LYS A 46 -13.27 -8.75 1.01
C LYS A 46 -12.38 -7.64 0.46
N ALA A 47 -12.91 -6.89 -0.52
CA ALA A 47 -12.21 -5.77 -1.14
C ALA A 47 -11.63 -4.79 -0.10
N LEU A 48 -10.38 -4.41 -0.30
CA LEU A 48 -9.71 -3.37 0.48
C LEU A 48 -10.15 -1.99 -0.06
N VAL A 49 -10.84 -1.22 0.78
CA VAL A 49 -11.43 0.07 0.39
C VAL A 49 -11.09 1.14 1.41
N GLY A 50 -10.60 2.29 0.94
CA GLY A 50 -10.27 3.43 1.79
C GLY A 50 -9.71 4.62 1.02
N TYR A 51 -9.48 5.72 1.73
CA TYR A 51 -8.71 6.85 1.21
C TYR A 51 -7.25 6.47 1.04
N ALA A 52 -6.64 6.83 -0.06
CA ALA A 52 -5.22 6.58 -0.29
C ALA A 52 -4.36 7.49 0.60
N LEU A 53 -3.48 6.89 1.39
CA LEU A 53 -2.37 7.55 2.05
C LEU A 53 -1.09 7.11 1.32
N THR A 54 -0.48 8.05 0.62
CA THR A 54 0.59 7.75 -0.34
C THR A 54 1.98 7.98 0.23
N ALA A 55 2.93 7.15 -0.15
CA ALA A 55 4.35 7.37 0.12
C ALA A 55 5.23 6.65 -0.91
N LYS A 56 6.50 7.03 -0.94
CA LYS A 56 7.53 6.37 -1.73
C LYS A 56 8.63 5.83 -0.84
N ILE A 57 9.14 4.67 -1.19
CA ILE A 57 10.24 3.98 -0.52
C ILE A 57 11.33 3.63 -1.53
N ALA A 58 12.51 3.33 -1.03
CA ALA A 58 13.57 2.66 -1.77
C ALA A 58 14.29 1.68 -0.85
N ALA A 59 14.95 0.66 -1.43
CA ALA A 59 15.57 -0.42 -0.66
C ALA A 59 16.85 -0.99 -1.29
N ALA A 60 17.10 -0.79 -2.58
CA ALA A 60 18.24 -1.38 -3.29
C ALA A 60 19.59 -0.86 -2.80
N SER A 61 19.65 0.37 -2.31
CA SER A 61 20.86 0.97 -1.75
C SER A 61 20.62 1.67 -0.43
N ALA A 62 21.67 1.78 0.39
CA ALA A 62 21.59 2.53 1.63
C ALA A 62 21.32 4.02 1.34
N PRO A 63 20.50 4.68 2.16
CA PRO A 63 20.29 6.12 2.05
C PRO A 63 21.61 6.86 2.26
N GLN A 64 21.78 7.98 1.55
CA GLN A 64 22.99 8.81 1.66
C GLN A 64 22.82 9.93 2.70
N GLU A 65 21.60 10.19 3.12
CA GLU A 65 21.25 11.22 4.10
C GLU A 65 21.75 10.83 5.50
N PRO A 66 22.05 11.80 6.37
CA PRO A 66 22.41 11.55 7.78
C PRO A 66 21.34 10.75 8.52
N ALA A 67 21.75 9.90 9.45
CA ALA A 67 20.86 8.98 10.17
C ALA A 67 19.72 9.69 10.94
N ASP A 68 19.96 10.88 11.44
CA ASP A 68 18.97 11.72 12.13
C ASP A 68 17.93 12.29 11.16
N GLU A 69 18.31 12.64 9.93
CA GLU A 69 17.37 13.06 8.89
C GLU A 69 16.48 11.90 8.43
N ILE A 70 17.06 10.72 8.22
CA ILE A 70 16.31 9.50 7.90
C ILE A 70 15.28 9.18 8.99
N LYS A 71 15.71 9.26 10.26
CA LYS A 71 14.83 9.04 11.40
C LYS A 71 13.73 10.09 11.45
N LYS A 72 14.05 11.36 11.25
CA LYS A 72 13.09 12.48 11.24
C LYS A 72 12.05 12.28 10.14
N LEU A 73 12.46 11.91 8.93
CA LEU A 73 11.55 11.63 7.81
C LEU A 73 10.63 10.45 8.12
N ARG A 74 11.17 9.35 8.67
CA ARG A 74 10.37 8.20 9.08
C ARG A 74 9.32 8.55 10.14
N MET A 75 9.69 9.36 11.13
CA MET A 75 8.75 9.79 12.17
C MET A 75 7.65 10.71 11.61
N ALA A 76 8.00 11.59 10.68
CA ALA A 76 7.03 12.44 9.99
C ALA A 76 6.06 11.60 9.11
N TYR A 77 6.56 10.59 8.42
CA TYR A 77 5.75 9.61 7.70
C TYR A 77 4.78 8.87 8.63
N TYR A 78 5.23 8.36 9.77
CA TYR A 78 4.36 7.70 10.73
C TYR A 78 3.26 8.63 11.27
N LYS A 79 3.62 9.88 11.55
CA LYS A 79 2.65 10.90 11.93
C LYS A 79 1.59 11.09 10.84
N TYR A 80 2.00 11.29 9.59
CA TYR A 80 1.09 11.41 8.44
C TYR A 80 0.16 10.20 8.32
N MET A 81 0.70 8.98 8.43
CA MET A 81 -0.09 7.74 8.37
C MET A 81 -1.08 7.63 9.53
N SER A 82 -0.73 8.11 10.73
CA SER A 82 -1.60 8.05 11.91
C SER A 82 -2.73 9.09 11.90
N GLU A 83 -2.53 10.25 11.27
CA GLU A 83 -3.47 11.37 11.25
C GLU A 83 -4.39 11.42 10.03
N GLY A 84 -4.17 10.57 9.02
CA GLY A 84 -4.97 10.54 7.78
C GLY A 84 -6.45 10.17 8.01
N LEU A 85 -7.27 10.46 7.00
CA LEU A 85 -8.70 10.13 7.02
C LEU A 85 -8.93 8.62 7.12
N ARG A 86 -10.03 8.22 7.76
CA ARG A 86 -10.43 6.81 7.87
C ARG A 86 -11.78 6.54 7.17
N PRO A 87 -11.99 5.34 6.62
CA PRO A 87 -11.01 4.27 6.44
C PRO A 87 -9.93 4.65 5.42
N SER A 88 -8.71 4.16 5.59
CA SER A 88 -7.61 4.44 4.68
C SER A 88 -6.83 3.19 4.27
N VAL A 89 -6.19 3.29 3.13
CA VAL A 89 -5.28 2.30 2.56
C VAL A 89 -3.93 2.97 2.32
N ALA A 90 -2.86 2.37 2.77
CA ALA A 90 -1.52 2.82 2.41
C ALA A 90 -1.24 2.42 0.94
N VAL A 91 -0.92 3.40 0.09
CA VAL A 91 -0.53 3.16 -1.30
C VAL A 91 0.93 3.58 -1.45
N ILE A 92 1.80 2.59 -1.60
CA ILE A 92 3.25 2.80 -1.46
C ILE A 92 3.96 2.42 -2.75
N GLU A 93 4.59 3.39 -3.36
CA GLU A 93 5.50 3.18 -4.48
C GLU A 93 6.87 2.75 -3.98
N ASP A 94 7.38 1.63 -4.49
CA ASP A 94 8.78 1.27 -4.40
C ASP A 94 9.50 1.84 -5.63
N CYS A 95 10.39 2.82 -5.39
CA CYS A 95 11.12 3.52 -6.43
C CYS A 95 12.16 2.64 -7.16
N ASP A 96 12.47 1.48 -6.59
CA ASP A 96 13.40 0.52 -7.22
C ASP A 96 12.72 -0.34 -8.30
N PHE A 97 11.40 -0.20 -8.50
CA PHE A 97 10.69 -0.96 -9.53
C PHE A 97 11.30 -0.75 -10.93
N PRO A 98 11.50 -1.80 -11.74
CA PRO A 98 10.99 -3.17 -11.56
C PRO A 98 11.87 -4.10 -10.69
N ASP A 99 13.04 -3.68 -10.23
CA ASP A 99 14.05 -4.49 -9.54
C ASP A 99 13.94 -4.36 -8.00
N CYS A 100 12.73 -4.36 -7.47
CA CYS A 100 12.47 -4.26 -6.04
C CYS A 100 13.10 -5.44 -5.27
N VAL A 101 13.92 -5.14 -4.26
CA VAL A 101 14.67 -6.16 -3.49
C VAL A 101 14.36 -6.15 -1.99
N GLY A 102 13.89 -5.04 -1.44
CA GLY A 102 13.69 -4.86 0.00
C GLY A 102 12.22 -4.73 0.40
N ALA A 103 11.78 -5.61 1.29
CA ALA A 103 10.42 -5.61 1.80
C ALA A 103 10.25 -4.58 2.92
N PHE A 104 9.57 -3.46 2.65
CA PHE A 104 9.08 -2.56 3.68
C PHE A 104 7.97 -3.21 4.52
N TRP A 105 7.13 -4.02 3.87
CA TRP A 105 5.97 -4.66 4.44
C TRP A 105 6.31 -6.05 4.95
N GLY A 106 6.33 -6.19 6.26
CA GLY A 106 6.49 -7.41 7.03
C GLY A 106 5.73 -7.25 8.35
N GLU A 107 5.90 -8.15 9.30
CA GLU A 107 5.20 -8.19 10.58
C GLU A 107 5.19 -6.83 11.29
N ILE A 108 6.34 -6.19 11.47
CA ILE A 108 6.46 -4.95 12.25
C ILE A 108 5.70 -3.80 11.59
N ASN A 109 5.97 -3.51 10.31
CA ASN A 109 5.33 -2.36 9.66
C ASN A 109 3.82 -2.57 9.47
N THR A 110 3.37 -3.77 9.17
CA THR A 110 1.94 -4.07 9.06
C THR A 110 1.22 -3.92 10.40
N THR A 111 1.86 -4.37 11.49
CA THR A 111 1.33 -4.20 12.85
C THR A 111 1.23 -2.73 13.26
N VAL A 112 2.28 -1.95 13.01
CA VAL A 112 2.30 -0.50 13.29
C VAL A 112 1.19 0.22 12.51
N HIS A 113 1.08 -0.01 11.20
CA HIS A 113 0.07 0.65 10.37
C HIS A 113 -1.36 0.21 10.69
N LYS A 114 -1.56 -1.05 11.05
CA LYS A 114 -2.83 -1.52 11.62
C LYS A 114 -3.16 -0.79 12.91
N GLY A 115 -2.17 -0.58 13.79
CA GLY A 115 -2.31 0.22 15.02
C GLY A 115 -2.72 1.67 14.76
N PHE A 116 -2.30 2.26 13.65
CA PHE A 116 -2.78 3.57 13.20
C PHE A 116 -4.23 3.55 12.65
N GLY A 117 -4.87 2.40 12.53
CA GLY A 117 -6.20 2.26 11.97
C GLY A 117 -6.25 2.25 10.45
N ILE A 118 -5.13 1.96 9.78
CA ILE A 118 -5.08 1.74 8.33
C ILE A 118 -5.65 0.35 8.03
N SER A 119 -6.40 0.22 6.94
CA SER A 119 -7.14 -0.99 6.60
C SER A 119 -6.31 -2.04 5.86
N GLY A 120 -5.16 -1.66 5.32
CA GLY A 120 -4.26 -2.53 4.56
C GLY A 120 -3.37 -1.71 3.62
N VAL A 121 -2.65 -2.38 2.75
CA VAL A 121 -1.68 -1.74 1.85
C VAL A 121 -1.72 -2.28 0.44
N VAL A 122 -1.43 -1.41 -0.53
CA VAL A 122 -1.12 -1.74 -1.92
C VAL A 122 0.26 -1.17 -2.26
N THR A 123 1.14 -1.99 -2.83
CA THR A 123 2.48 -1.59 -3.25
C THR A 123 2.93 -2.36 -4.49
N ASN A 124 3.71 -1.74 -5.35
CA ASN A 124 4.45 -2.43 -6.42
C ASN A 124 5.70 -3.15 -5.90
N GLY A 125 6.08 -2.90 -4.65
CA GLY A 125 7.27 -3.44 -3.99
C GLY A 125 7.06 -4.83 -3.38
N VAL A 126 7.86 -5.13 -2.36
CA VAL A 126 8.05 -6.46 -1.78
C VAL A 126 7.35 -6.59 -0.44
N VAL A 127 6.74 -7.77 -0.17
CA VAL A 127 6.25 -8.19 1.14
C VAL A 127 7.06 -9.38 1.67
N ARG A 128 7.19 -9.48 3.00
CA ARG A 128 7.78 -10.63 3.71
C ARG A 128 6.91 -11.06 4.88
N ASP A 129 7.34 -12.05 5.62
CA ASP A 129 6.72 -12.55 6.87
C ASP A 129 5.23 -12.93 6.69
N LEU A 130 4.89 -13.59 5.58
CA LEU A 130 3.48 -13.87 5.21
C LEU A 130 2.73 -14.68 6.28
N GLY A 131 3.42 -15.55 7.06
CA GLY A 131 2.84 -16.33 8.15
C GLY A 131 2.57 -15.51 9.42
N ASP A 132 3.20 -14.34 9.58
CA ASP A 132 3.21 -13.55 10.80
C ASP A 132 2.55 -12.17 10.62
N LEU A 133 1.92 -11.92 9.47
CA LEU A 133 1.20 -10.67 9.24
C LEU A 133 -0.06 -10.60 10.12
N PRO A 134 -0.38 -9.44 10.69
CA PRO A 134 -1.52 -9.30 11.59
C PRO A 134 -2.85 -9.56 10.88
N THR A 135 -3.67 -10.43 11.45
CA THR A 135 -5.00 -10.76 10.93
C THR A 135 -5.82 -9.50 10.63
N GLY A 136 -6.48 -9.45 9.48
CA GLY A 136 -7.33 -8.31 9.08
C GLY A 136 -6.56 -7.09 8.54
N PHE A 137 -5.26 -7.25 8.22
CA PHE A 137 -4.47 -6.26 7.51
C PHE A 137 -3.90 -6.85 6.21
N PRO A 138 -4.67 -6.86 5.11
CA PRO A 138 -4.20 -7.41 3.85
C PRO A 138 -3.08 -6.56 3.25
N VAL A 139 -2.10 -7.25 2.68
CA VAL A 139 -1.01 -6.67 1.87
C VAL A 139 -1.19 -7.14 0.44
N ILE A 140 -1.29 -6.20 -0.48
CA ILE A 140 -1.29 -6.43 -1.92
C ILE A 140 0.04 -5.90 -2.45
N ALA A 141 0.93 -6.79 -2.86
CA ALA A 141 2.32 -6.48 -3.21
C ALA A 141 2.69 -6.99 -4.60
N GLY A 142 3.73 -6.41 -5.19
CA GLY A 142 4.28 -6.83 -6.47
C GLY A 142 5.05 -8.15 -6.38
N SER A 143 5.70 -8.43 -5.25
CA SER A 143 6.49 -9.65 -5.05
C SER A 143 6.65 -10.03 -3.58
N ILE A 144 7.25 -11.21 -3.35
CA ILE A 144 7.64 -11.72 -2.03
C ILE A 144 9.17 -11.74 -1.96
N GLY A 145 9.74 -11.29 -0.84
CA GLY A 145 11.17 -11.32 -0.62
C GLY A 145 11.56 -11.67 0.82
N PRO A 146 12.80 -12.07 1.07
CA PRO A 146 13.22 -12.56 2.38
C PRO A 146 13.75 -11.48 3.32
N SER A 147 14.03 -10.26 2.83
CA SER A 147 14.78 -9.25 3.59
C SER A 147 14.22 -7.85 3.41
N HIS A 148 14.43 -7.00 4.42
CA HIS A 148 14.16 -5.57 4.32
C HIS A 148 15.22 -4.80 3.50
N ALA A 149 16.39 -5.40 3.21
CA ALA A 149 17.53 -4.72 2.58
C ALA A 149 17.80 -3.34 3.24
N PHE A 150 17.95 -2.28 2.45
CA PHE A 150 18.20 -0.91 2.94
C PHE A 150 16.93 -0.05 2.97
N VAL A 151 15.76 -0.67 3.15
CA VAL A 151 14.47 0.02 3.01
C VAL A 151 14.36 1.29 3.85
N HIS A 152 13.97 2.37 3.20
CA HIS A 152 13.76 3.67 3.83
C HIS A 152 12.68 4.46 3.09
N VAL A 153 12.06 5.40 3.80
CA VAL A 153 11.07 6.33 3.23
C VAL A 153 11.81 7.41 2.44
N LYS A 154 11.34 7.69 1.22
CA LYS A 154 11.85 8.77 0.36
C LYS A 154 10.98 10.02 0.47
N GLU A 155 9.68 9.86 0.38
CA GLU A 155 8.70 10.93 0.49
C GLU A 155 7.31 10.38 0.83
N PHE A 156 6.39 11.24 1.23
CA PHE A 156 4.99 10.88 1.50
C PHE A 156 4.06 12.04 1.19
N ASN A 157 2.77 11.74 1.08
CA ASN A 157 1.73 12.71 0.70
C ASN A 157 1.97 13.33 -0.70
N THR A 158 2.54 12.55 -1.59
CA THR A 158 2.83 12.91 -2.99
C THR A 158 2.17 11.88 -3.91
N PRO A 159 1.94 12.19 -5.20
CA PRO A 159 1.46 11.22 -6.17
C PRO A 159 2.40 10.01 -6.29
N VAL A 160 1.82 8.82 -6.47
CA VAL A 160 2.50 7.54 -6.66
C VAL A 160 1.98 6.83 -7.89
#